data_bcdde53a882aa343f8fb2d0e57839d4c
#
_entry.id   bcdde53a882aa343f8fb2d0e57839d4c
#
_cell.length_a   1.000
_cell.length_b   1.000
_cell.length_c   1.000
_cell.angle_alpha   90.00
_cell.angle_beta   90.00
_cell.angle_gamma   90.00
#
_symmetry.space_group_name_H-M   'P 1'
#
loop_
_entity.id
_entity.type
_entity.pdbx_description
1 polymer ?
#
loop_
_entity_poly.entity_id
_entity_poly.type
_entity_poly.pdbx_seq_one_letter_code
_entity_poly.pdbx_strand_id
1 'polypeptide(L)'
;MSNITFKKGNIFSSDKQTIVNTINCVGVMGKGVALGFRLRYPEMYEKYKEFCKNKQIAIGKLWLYKQPQEGSQWVLNFPTKFHWKYPSKMEYLEAGLQKFVDTYEEKGITSIAFPLLGTHNGGLDKIEVLDMMHSYLEKCLIPIDIYEYDPAAPDELYNIRGLFKLFNPII
;
A
#
# COMPACT_ATOMS: atom_id res chain seq x y z
N MET A 1 -8.07 -21.08 12.10
CA MET A 1 -7.62 -20.94 10.71
C MET A 1 -7.06 -19.54 10.49
N SER A 2 -5.96 -19.44 9.78
CA SER A 2 -5.40 -18.14 9.46
C SER A 2 -6.25 -17.44 8.40
N ASN A 3 -6.56 -16.16 8.61
CA ASN A 3 -7.23 -15.31 7.62
C ASN A 3 -6.25 -14.70 6.58
N ILE A 4 -4.98 -15.09 6.67
CA ILE A 4 -3.91 -14.54 5.85
C ILE A 4 -3.60 -15.49 4.70
N THR A 5 -3.62 -14.96 3.48
CA THR A 5 -3.22 -15.68 2.26
C THR A 5 -2.01 -14.98 1.64
N PHE A 6 -0.97 -15.74 1.39
CA PHE A 6 0.21 -15.25 0.68
C PHE A 6 0.03 -15.46 -0.82
N LYS A 7 0.26 -14.42 -1.61
CA LYS A 7 0.11 -14.43 -3.07
C LYS A 7 1.35 -13.86 -3.76
N LYS A 8 1.72 -14.45 -4.89
CA LYS A 8 2.65 -13.84 -5.84
C LYS A 8 1.84 -13.18 -6.96
N GLY A 9 2.11 -11.92 -7.24
CA GLY A 9 1.38 -11.22 -8.28
C GLY A 9 1.43 -9.71 -8.11
N ASN A 10 0.38 -9.07 -8.58
CA ASN A 10 0.23 -7.63 -8.52
C ASN A 10 -0.92 -7.25 -7.58
N ILE A 11 -0.64 -6.40 -6.61
CA ILE A 11 -1.63 -5.97 -5.62
C ILE A 11 -2.85 -5.29 -6.26
N PHE A 12 -2.69 -4.68 -7.42
CA PHE A 12 -3.80 -4.05 -8.14
C PHE A 12 -4.80 -5.05 -8.72
N SER A 13 -4.45 -6.35 -8.77
CA SER A 13 -5.38 -7.44 -9.11
C SER A 13 -6.22 -7.90 -7.93
N SER A 14 -6.02 -7.34 -6.75
CA SER A 14 -6.74 -7.74 -5.55
C SER A 14 -8.22 -7.38 -5.61
N ASP A 15 -9.06 -8.29 -5.14
CA ASP A 15 -10.50 -8.10 -4.95
C ASP A 15 -10.86 -7.60 -3.55
N LYS A 16 -9.88 -7.36 -2.70
CA LYS A 16 -10.12 -6.89 -1.32
C LYS A 16 -10.70 -5.47 -1.32
N GLN A 17 -11.51 -5.17 -0.33
CA GLN A 17 -12.10 -3.84 -0.16
C GLN A 17 -11.03 -2.74 -0.12
N THR A 18 -9.92 -3.00 0.57
CA THR A 18 -8.85 -2.03 0.77
C THR A 18 -7.53 -2.60 0.26
N ILE A 19 -6.75 -1.78 -0.40
CA ILE A 19 -5.36 -2.10 -0.78
C ILE A 19 -4.39 -1.12 -0.16
N VAL A 20 -3.20 -1.61 0.22
CA VAL A 20 -2.20 -0.82 0.93
C VAL A 20 -1.21 -0.22 -0.06
N ASN A 21 -1.02 1.10 0.03
CA ASN A 21 0.01 1.85 -0.64
C ASN A 21 1.13 2.18 0.35
N THR A 22 2.35 1.78 0.02
CA THR A 22 3.53 2.15 0.83
C THR A 22 4.04 3.52 0.40
N ILE A 23 4.15 4.44 1.36
CA ILE A 23 4.51 5.84 1.11
C ILE A 23 5.70 6.29 1.97
N ASN A 24 6.31 7.40 1.58
CA ASN A 24 7.22 8.16 2.42
C ASN A 24 6.50 9.38 3.02
N CYS A 25 7.20 10.12 3.87
CA CYS A 25 6.61 11.28 4.57
C CYS A 25 6.91 12.63 3.90
N VAL A 26 7.47 12.63 2.68
CA VAL A 26 7.91 13.85 1.98
C VAL A 26 7.19 14.12 0.65
N GLY A 27 6.16 13.36 0.33
CA GLY A 27 5.27 13.67 -0.78
C GLY A 27 5.70 13.15 -2.15
N VAL A 28 6.53 12.10 -2.22
CA VAL A 28 7.02 11.54 -3.48
C VAL A 28 6.48 10.12 -3.70
N MET A 29 5.79 9.91 -4.81
CA MET A 29 5.35 8.61 -5.31
C MET A 29 6.00 8.35 -6.68
N GLY A 30 7.31 8.12 -6.69
CA GLY A 30 8.12 8.10 -7.91
C GLY A 30 8.50 6.72 -8.42
N LYS A 31 8.38 5.67 -7.61
CA LYS A 31 8.83 4.31 -7.94
C LYS A 31 7.91 3.24 -7.34
N GLY A 32 8.03 2.03 -7.90
CA GLY A 32 7.38 0.85 -7.36
C GLY A 32 5.87 0.95 -7.26
N VAL A 33 5.33 0.35 -6.22
CA VAL A 33 3.88 0.31 -5.95
C VAL A 33 3.29 1.72 -5.83
N ALA A 34 3.99 2.64 -5.19
CA ALA A 34 3.51 4.01 -5.01
C ALA A 34 3.29 4.75 -6.34
N LEU A 35 4.16 4.52 -7.34
CA LEU A 35 3.95 5.08 -8.67
C LEU A 35 2.67 4.54 -9.32
N GLY A 36 2.40 3.24 -9.17
CA GLY A 36 1.16 2.63 -9.64
C GLY A 36 -0.08 3.29 -9.01
N PHE A 37 -0.02 3.58 -7.72
CA PHE A 37 -1.10 4.30 -7.02
C PHE A 37 -1.24 5.74 -7.49
N ARG A 38 -0.14 6.44 -7.68
CA ARG A 38 -0.18 7.81 -8.21
C ARG A 38 -0.90 7.89 -9.56
N LEU A 39 -0.61 6.94 -10.45
CA LEU A 39 -1.21 6.91 -11.78
C LEU A 39 -2.69 6.58 -11.75
N ARG A 40 -3.14 5.74 -10.80
CA ARG A 40 -4.54 5.33 -10.65
C ARG A 40 -5.38 6.32 -9.85
N TYR A 41 -4.76 7.00 -8.88
CA TYR A 41 -5.44 7.87 -7.93
C TYR A 41 -4.81 9.27 -7.89
N PRO A 42 -4.90 10.04 -8.98
CA PRO A 42 -4.24 11.35 -9.05
C PRO A 42 -4.73 12.34 -8.00
N GLU A 43 -6.02 12.31 -7.64
CA GLU A 43 -6.56 13.15 -6.57
C GLU A 43 -6.01 12.78 -5.20
N MET A 44 -5.85 11.49 -4.93
CA MET A 44 -5.21 11.00 -3.70
C MET A 44 -3.77 11.52 -3.61
N TYR A 45 -3.04 11.47 -4.72
CA TYR A 45 -1.67 11.94 -4.78
C TYR A 45 -1.54 13.45 -4.45
N GLU A 46 -2.45 14.27 -4.97
CA GLU A 46 -2.48 15.71 -4.66
C GLU A 46 -2.73 15.96 -3.17
N LYS A 47 -3.69 15.25 -2.57
CA LYS A 47 -3.95 15.33 -1.13
C LYS A 47 -2.76 14.86 -0.29
N TYR A 48 -2.12 13.78 -0.72
CA TYR A 48 -0.92 13.25 -0.05
C TYR A 48 0.21 14.28 -0.03
N LYS A 49 0.49 14.96 -1.14
CA LYS A 49 1.50 16.01 -1.22
C LYS A 49 1.19 17.15 -0.23
N GLU A 50 -0.06 17.56 -0.18
CA GLU A 50 -0.51 18.60 0.74
C GLU A 50 -0.34 18.17 2.21
N PHE A 51 -0.76 16.95 2.54
CA PHE A 51 -0.58 16.41 3.89
C PHE A 51 0.89 16.30 4.30
N CYS A 52 1.77 15.91 3.39
CA CYS A 52 3.20 15.88 3.66
C CYS A 52 3.78 17.30 3.88
N LYS A 53 3.36 18.25 3.07
CA LYS A 53 3.75 19.66 3.23
C LYS A 53 3.35 20.22 4.60
N ASN A 54 2.18 19.82 5.08
CA ASN A 54 1.65 20.24 6.38
C ASN A 54 2.10 19.33 7.53
N LYS A 55 3.04 18.41 7.29
CA LYS A 55 3.57 17.47 8.27
C LYS A 55 2.50 16.60 8.94
N GLN A 56 1.45 16.28 8.22
CA GLN A 56 0.35 15.43 8.69
C GLN A 56 0.60 13.94 8.43
N ILE A 57 1.54 13.60 7.54
CA ILE A 57 1.99 12.24 7.28
C ILE A 57 3.24 11.96 8.13
N ALA A 58 3.21 10.89 8.90
CA ALA A 58 4.31 10.47 9.76
C ALA A 58 4.34 8.96 9.91
N ILE A 59 5.48 8.42 10.29
CA ILE A 59 5.62 7.00 10.64
C ILE A 59 4.60 6.65 11.75
N GLY A 60 3.90 5.53 11.58
CA GLY A 60 2.87 5.09 12.51
C GLY A 60 1.50 5.75 12.34
N LYS A 61 1.37 6.72 11.45
CA LYS A 61 0.09 7.31 11.06
C LYS A 61 -0.38 6.73 9.74
N LEU A 62 -1.56 6.14 9.72
CA LEU A 62 -2.17 5.56 8.52
C LEU A 62 -3.23 6.52 8.00
N TRP A 63 -3.24 6.70 6.68
CA TRP A 63 -4.26 7.52 6.03
C TRP A 63 -5.09 6.67 5.08
N LEU A 64 -6.38 6.50 5.40
CA LEU A 64 -7.33 5.78 4.58
C LEU A 64 -7.99 6.73 3.57
N TYR A 65 -7.75 6.48 2.30
CA TYR A 65 -8.38 7.20 1.21
C TYR A 65 -9.57 6.41 0.68
N LYS A 66 -10.75 7.00 0.79
CA LYS A 66 -11.99 6.44 0.24
C LYS A 66 -12.35 7.22 -1.02
N GLN A 67 -12.47 6.51 -2.12
CA GLN A 67 -12.95 7.15 -3.35
C GLN A 67 -14.41 7.59 -3.18
N PRO A 68 -14.82 8.71 -3.81
CA PRO A 68 -16.20 9.20 -3.70
C PRO A 68 -17.24 8.25 -4.29
N GLN A 69 -16.84 7.40 -5.21
CA GLN A 69 -17.70 6.48 -5.92
C GLN A 69 -18.04 5.27 -5.04
N GLU A 70 -19.34 5.03 -4.82
CA GLU A 70 -19.81 3.90 -4.04
C GLU A 70 -19.32 2.57 -4.62
N GLY A 71 -18.89 1.64 -3.76
CA GLY A 71 -18.37 0.34 -4.16
C GLY A 71 -16.91 0.37 -4.65
N SER A 72 -16.29 1.54 -4.72
CA SER A 72 -14.88 1.65 -5.10
C SER A 72 -13.95 1.12 -4.02
N GLN A 73 -12.84 0.53 -4.46
CA GLN A 73 -11.79 0.04 -3.58
C GLN A 73 -11.13 1.20 -2.82
N TRP A 74 -10.88 1.01 -1.55
CA TRP A 74 -10.20 1.98 -0.70
C TRP A 74 -8.69 1.79 -0.75
N VAL A 75 -7.95 2.83 -0.41
CA VAL A 75 -6.48 2.79 -0.35
C VAL A 75 -6.02 3.19 1.05
N LEU A 76 -5.31 2.29 1.73
CA LEU A 76 -4.67 2.60 2.99
C LEU A 76 -3.22 3.01 2.73
N ASN A 77 -2.93 4.28 2.94
CA ASN A 77 -1.58 4.82 2.79
C ASN A 77 -0.78 4.54 4.06
N PHE A 78 0.29 3.77 3.92
CA PHE A 78 1.10 3.24 5.01
C PHE A 78 2.54 3.75 4.89
N PRO A 79 2.97 4.67 5.75
CA PRO A 79 4.34 5.17 5.74
C PRO A 79 5.34 4.08 6.10
N THR A 80 6.22 3.74 5.16
CA THR A 80 7.32 2.78 5.35
C THR A 80 8.69 3.42 5.35
N LYS A 81 8.77 4.69 4.92
CA LYS A 81 10.00 5.48 4.89
C LYS A 81 9.72 6.89 5.39
N PHE A 82 10.67 7.44 6.10
CA PHE A 82 10.62 8.86 6.42
C PHE A 82 10.86 9.72 5.15
N HIS A 83 11.86 9.33 4.37
CA HIS A 83 12.24 10.02 3.14
C HIS A 83 12.54 8.99 2.04
N TRP A 84 12.17 9.27 0.79
CA TRP A 84 12.36 8.33 -0.34
C TRP A 84 13.81 7.89 -0.56
N LYS A 85 14.76 8.74 -0.21
CA LYS A 85 16.20 8.52 -0.38
C LYS A 85 16.78 7.52 0.61
N TYR A 86 16.17 7.35 1.79
CA TYR A 86 16.70 6.52 2.85
C TYR A 86 15.95 5.18 2.94
N PRO A 87 16.60 4.13 3.46
CA PRO A 87 15.93 2.84 3.60
C PRO A 87 14.81 2.87 4.62
N SER A 88 13.92 1.89 4.51
CA SER A 88 12.93 1.59 5.55
C SER A 88 13.63 1.01 6.78
N LYS A 89 12.94 1.06 7.92
CA LYS A 89 13.36 0.40 9.16
C LYS A 89 12.24 -0.49 9.67
N MET A 90 12.61 -1.60 10.31
CA MET A 90 11.61 -2.52 10.89
C MET A 90 10.68 -1.81 11.87
N GLU A 91 11.21 -0.89 12.66
CA GLU A 91 10.44 -0.06 13.61
C GLU A 91 9.33 0.77 12.93
N TYR A 92 9.56 1.20 11.68
CA TYR A 92 8.55 1.95 10.92
C TYR A 92 7.37 1.06 10.56
N LEU A 93 7.66 -0.17 10.16
CA LEU A 93 6.62 -1.16 9.82
C LEU A 93 5.84 -1.57 11.06
N GLU A 94 6.55 -1.81 12.15
CA GLU A 94 5.94 -2.20 13.43
C GLU A 94 4.94 -1.14 13.92
N ALA A 95 5.35 0.14 13.89
CA ALA A 95 4.48 1.25 14.30
C ALA A 95 3.19 1.31 13.45
N GLY A 96 3.32 1.15 12.14
CA GLY A 96 2.16 1.16 11.23
C GLY A 96 1.29 -0.08 11.39
N LEU A 97 1.87 -1.27 11.53
CA LEU A 97 1.14 -2.52 11.74
C LEU A 97 0.37 -2.51 13.06
N GLN A 98 0.98 -2.02 14.13
CA GLN A 98 0.28 -1.87 15.42
C GLN A 98 -0.92 -0.93 15.27
N LYS A 99 -0.71 0.21 14.61
CA LYS A 99 -1.80 1.16 14.35
C LYS A 99 -2.92 0.54 13.52
N PHE A 100 -2.59 -0.26 12.53
CA PHE A 100 -3.57 -0.97 11.71
C PHE A 100 -4.39 -1.94 12.57
N VAL A 101 -3.74 -2.80 13.32
CA VAL A 101 -4.42 -3.78 14.20
C VAL A 101 -5.36 -3.10 15.18
N ASP A 102 -4.94 -1.96 15.73
CA ASP A 102 -5.74 -1.22 16.71
C ASP A 102 -6.94 -0.48 16.11
N THR A 103 -6.94 -0.20 14.79
CA THR A 103 -7.90 0.75 14.20
C THR A 103 -8.67 0.25 12.98
N TYR A 104 -8.37 -0.92 12.44
CA TYR A 104 -9.01 -1.37 11.19
C TYR A 104 -10.52 -1.52 11.31
N GLU A 105 -11.02 -1.99 12.44
CA GLU A 105 -12.47 -2.18 12.68
C GLU A 105 -13.21 -0.84 12.68
N GLU A 106 -12.73 0.13 13.45
CA GLU A 106 -13.36 1.45 13.52
C GLU A 106 -13.29 2.21 12.20
N LYS A 107 -12.27 1.93 11.38
CA LYS A 107 -12.16 2.49 10.03
C LYS A 107 -13.09 1.83 9.02
N GLY A 108 -13.74 0.74 9.39
CA GLY A 108 -14.65 0.00 8.50
C GLY A 108 -13.94 -0.85 7.46
N ILE A 109 -12.70 -1.25 7.69
CA ILE A 109 -11.95 -2.12 6.79
C ILE A 109 -12.42 -3.57 7.00
N THR A 110 -12.99 -4.17 5.96
CA THR A 110 -13.58 -5.51 6.00
C THR A 110 -12.73 -6.58 5.33
N SER A 111 -11.82 -6.19 4.46
CA SER A 111 -10.81 -7.05 3.85
C SER A 111 -9.68 -6.17 3.32
N ILE A 112 -8.46 -6.69 3.26
CA ILE A 112 -7.30 -5.87 2.90
C ILE A 112 -6.21 -6.69 2.20
N ALA A 113 -5.52 -6.05 1.26
CA ALA A 113 -4.31 -6.59 0.64
C ALA A 113 -3.12 -5.69 0.94
N PHE A 114 -2.05 -6.30 1.45
CA PHE A 114 -0.76 -5.66 1.72
C PHE A 114 0.27 -6.08 0.67
N PRO A 115 1.16 -5.18 0.26
CA PRO A 115 2.43 -5.61 -0.34
C PRO A 115 3.38 -6.10 0.76
N LEU A 116 4.49 -6.72 0.41
CA LEU A 116 5.59 -6.94 1.34
C LEU A 116 6.22 -5.59 1.70
N LEU A 117 5.86 -5.10 2.88
CA LEU A 117 6.22 -3.76 3.33
C LEU A 117 7.74 -3.55 3.40
N GLY A 118 8.22 -2.46 2.80
CA GLY A 118 9.61 -2.02 2.95
C GLY A 118 10.70 -2.92 2.35
N THR A 119 10.34 -3.93 1.57
CA THR A 119 11.30 -4.94 1.08
C THR A 119 11.94 -4.60 -0.26
N HIS A 120 11.25 -3.90 -1.13
CA HIS A 120 11.76 -3.62 -2.48
C HIS A 120 12.67 -2.38 -2.47
N ASN A 121 12.08 -1.20 -2.57
CA ASN A 121 12.83 0.06 -2.49
C ASN A 121 13.25 0.41 -1.05
N GLY A 122 12.67 -0.25 -0.07
CA GLY A 122 12.98 -0.05 1.35
C GLY A 122 14.21 -0.80 1.85
N GLY A 123 14.63 -1.84 1.14
CA GLY A 123 15.85 -2.60 1.44
C GLY A 123 15.78 -3.57 2.61
N LEU A 124 14.59 -3.80 3.19
CA LEU A 124 14.44 -4.74 4.31
C LEU A 124 14.42 -6.18 3.85
N ASP A 125 14.85 -7.09 4.72
CA ASP A 125 14.83 -8.53 4.46
C ASP A 125 13.40 -9.07 4.38
N LYS A 126 13.12 -9.77 3.30
CA LYS A 126 11.80 -10.31 2.99
C LYS A 126 11.26 -11.25 4.06
N ILE A 127 12.10 -12.16 4.58
CA ILE A 127 11.70 -13.17 5.58
C ILE A 127 11.36 -12.48 6.90
N GLU A 128 12.22 -11.57 7.36
CA GLU A 128 11.99 -10.81 8.59
C GLU A 128 10.71 -9.97 8.52
N VAL A 129 10.46 -9.32 7.38
CA VAL A 129 9.24 -8.54 7.17
C VAL A 129 8.01 -9.44 7.18
N LEU A 130 8.06 -10.56 6.47
CA LEU A 130 6.94 -11.49 6.41
C LEU A 130 6.58 -12.04 7.80
N ASP A 131 7.58 -12.41 8.59
CA ASP A 131 7.37 -12.88 9.98
C ASP A 131 6.74 -11.79 10.85
N MET A 132 7.22 -10.56 10.74
CA MET A 132 6.63 -9.42 11.47
C MET A 132 5.19 -9.17 11.04
N MET A 133 4.95 -9.09 9.74
CA MET A 133 3.59 -8.88 9.20
C MET A 133 2.63 -9.96 9.70
N HIS A 134 3.05 -11.22 9.62
CA HIS A 134 2.23 -12.34 10.08
C HIS A 134 1.90 -12.22 11.56
N SER A 135 2.89 -11.94 12.40
CA SER A 135 2.71 -11.84 13.86
C SER A 135 1.72 -10.74 14.28
N TYR A 136 1.65 -9.63 13.54
CA TYR A 136 0.67 -8.57 13.78
C TYR A 136 -0.69 -8.89 13.16
N LEU A 137 -0.70 -9.30 11.90
CA LEU A 137 -1.93 -9.45 11.12
C LEU A 137 -2.75 -10.67 11.52
N GLU A 138 -2.15 -11.70 12.11
CA GLU A 138 -2.89 -12.88 12.63
C GLU A 138 -3.89 -12.51 13.72
N LYS A 139 -3.74 -11.36 14.35
CA LYS A 139 -4.68 -10.83 15.36
C LYS A 139 -5.98 -10.29 14.76
N CYS A 140 -5.99 -10.06 13.45
CA CYS A 140 -7.15 -9.49 12.76
C CYS A 140 -8.14 -10.59 12.37
N LEU A 141 -9.44 -10.26 12.38
CA LEU A 141 -10.53 -11.20 12.07
C LEU A 141 -11.03 -11.09 10.63
N ILE A 142 -10.39 -10.26 9.81
CA ILE A 142 -10.77 -10.02 8.41
C ILE A 142 -9.85 -10.80 7.45
N PRO A 143 -10.31 -11.09 6.21
CA PRO A 143 -9.46 -11.66 5.18
C PRO A 143 -8.32 -10.70 4.80
N ILE A 144 -7.10 -11.24 4.76
CA ILE A 144 -5.89 -10.48 4.46
C ILE A 144 -5.08 -11.22 3.41
N ASP A 145 -4.74 -10.55 2.32
CA ASP A 145 -3.76 -11.02 1.35
C ASP A 145 -2.45 -10.29 1.54
N ILE A 146 -1.33 -11.01 1.41
CA ILE A 146 0.00 -10.41 1.35
C ILE A 146 0.58 -10.74 -0.03
N TYR A 147 0.87 -9.70 -0.81
CA TYR A 147 1.38 -9.82 -2.16
C TYR A 147 2.89 -9.67 -2.22
N GLU A 148 3.57 -10.70 -2.71
CA GLU A 148 4.91 -10.56 -3.25
C GLU A 148 4.79 -10.17 -4.72
N TYR A 149 5.40 -9.04 -5.10
CA TYR A 149 5.34 -8.56 -6.47
C TYR A 149 6.03 -9.54 -7.42
N ASP A 150 5.31 -9.95 -8.46
CA ASP A 150 5.83 -10.77 -9.55
C ASP A 150 5.78 -9.96 -10.85
N PRO A 151 6.94 -9.59 -11.43
CA PRO A 151 6.98 -8.82 -12.67
C PRO A 151 6.43 -9.59 -13.88
N ALA A 152 6.33 -10.92 -13.78
CA ALA A 152 5.72 -11.77 -14.81
C ALA A 152 4.20 -11.92 -14.66
N ALA A 153 3.62 -11.43 -13.57
CA ALA A 153 2.17 -11.51 -13.35
C ALA A 153 1.42 -10.71 -14.41
N PRO A 154 0.38 -11.30 -15.01
CA PRO A 154 -0.34 -10.64 -16.07
C PRO A 154 -1.12 -9.41 -15.56
N ASP A 155 -1.13 -8.41 -16.34
CA ASP A 155 -2.17 -7.49 -16.75
C ASP A 155 -2.48 -6.20 -16.00
N GLU A 156 -2.23 -6.01 -14.74
CA GLU A 156 -2.62 -4.75 -14.09
C GLU A 156 -1.66 -3.60 -14.41
N LEU A 157 -0.39 -3.91 -14.64
CA LEU A 157 0.54 -2.99 -15.29
C LEU A 157 0.14 -2.75 -16.75
N TYR A 158 -0.47 -3.75 -17.40
CA TYR A 158 -1.05 -3.64 -18.72
C TYR A 158 -2.24 -2.66 -18.74
N ASN A 159 -3.09 -2.70 -17.74
CA ASN A 159 -4.20 -1.76 -17.61
C ASN A 159 -3.73 -0.33 -17.35
N ILE A 160 -2.66 -0.13 -16.58
CA ILE A 160 -2.02 1.17 -16.45
C ILE A 160 -1.43 1.63 -17.80
N ARG A 161 -0.75 0.74 -18.52
CA ARG A 161 -0.25 1.03 -19.87
C ARG A 161 -1.38 1.22 -20.88
N GLY A 162 -2.48 0.50 -20.74
CA GLY A 162 -3.70 0.65 -21.52
C GLY A 162 -4.37 1.99 -21.28
N LEU A 163 -4.49 2.39 -20.02
CA LEU A 163 -4.95 3.72 -19.62
C LEU A 163 -4.02 4.81 -20.14
N PHE A 164 -2.71 4.60 -20.05
CA PHE A 164 -1.72 5.53 -20.57
C PHE A 164 -1.80 5.67 -22.08
N LYS A 165 -2.04 4.57 -22.81
CA LYS A 165 -2.28 4.58 -24.28
C LYS A 165 -3.59 5.24 -24.67
N LEU A 166 -4.62 5.12 -23.83
CA LEU A 166 -5.92 5.79 -24.06
C LEU A 166 -5.83 7.31 -23.89
N PHE A 167 -5.00 7.77 -22.93
CA PHE A 167 -4.81 9.21 -22.67
C PHE A 167 -3.66 9.84 -23.48
N ASN A 168 -2.73 9.02 -24.02
CA ASN A 168 -1.63 9.48 -24.85
C ASN A 168 -1.46 8.54 -26.06
N PRO A 169 -2.32 8.65 -27.09
CA PRO A 169 -2.33 7.74 -28.21
C PRO A 169 -1.09 7.82 -29.14
N ILE A 170 -0.12 8.66 -28.83
CA ILE A 170 1.06 8.94 -29.67
C ILE A 170 2.35 8.35 -29.09
N ILE A 171 2.29 7.53 -28.04
CA ILE A 171 3.48 6.85 -27.49
C ILE A 171 3.42 5.37 -27.81
#